data_92dd98bb398f02dc8c1500faa48d4de1
#
_entry.id   92dd98bb398f02dc8c1500faa48d4de1
#
_cell.length_a   1.000
_cell.length_b   1.000
_cell.length_c   1.000
_cell.angle_alpha   90.00
_cell.angle_beta   90.00
_cell.angle_gamma   90.00
#
_symmetry.space_group_name_H-M   'P 1'
#
loop_
_entity.id
_entity.type
_entity.pdbx_description
1 polymer ?
#
loop_
_entity_poly.entity_id
_entity_poly.type
_entity_poly.pdbx_seq_one_letter_code
_entity_poly.pdbx_strand_id
1 'polypeptide(L)'
;AMIVSIPISALLGWMCGTILNRARGREMITGYILNFFVGSGLYLMVVLYMMGPIIPIKHATLKLPRGYGIRNTVSMLNMRQYLDDLLAIRIGGIKIPVLTFLIIGVLCLFIVWFRHTKLGQDMRAVGQDMEVARDAGIKVERTRIISIIMSTVFAGFGMIIYLQNMGNIATYTSHSQIGMFCIAALLVGGASVERASIGNAFLGVTLFHLMFIVAPKAGAAI
;
A
#
# COMPACT_ATOMS: atom_id res chain seq x y z
N ALA A 1 -2.44 15.82 -0.02
CA ALA A 1 -2.08 14.54 0.62
C ALA A 1 -1.16 13.72 -0.29
N MET A 2 -1.54 13.41 -1.54
CA MET A 2 -0.73 12.59 -2.47
C MET A 2 0.69 13.15 -2.67
N ILE A 3 0.83 14.45 -2.92
CA ILE A 3 2.15 15.09 -3.16
C ILE A 3 3.04 15.01 -1.92
N VAL A 4 2.48 15.16 -0.73
CA VAL A 4 3.24 15.09 0.54
C VAL A 4 3.57 13.64 0.91
N SER A 5 2.76 12.66 0.50
CA SER A 5 3.03 11.25 0.78
C SER A 5 4.24 10.71 0.01
N ILE A 6 4.53 11.24 -1.19
CA ILE A 6 5.67 10.78 -2.00
C ILE A 6 7.02 10.91 -1.28
N PRO A 7 7.44 12.09 -0.78
CA PRO A 7 8.74 12.22 -0.12
C PRO A 7 8.80 11.41 1.18
N ILE A 8 7.72 11.32 1.93
CA ILE A 8 7.67 10.54 3.18
C ILE A 8 7.80 9.05 2.87
N SER A 9 7.04 8.53 1.91
CA SER A 9 7.12 7.14 1.49
C SER A 9 8.48 6.80 0.89
N ALA A 10 9.08 7.73 0.11
CA ALA A 10 10.40 7.55 -0.46
C ALA A 10 11.50 7.50 0.63
N LEU A 11 11.40 8.35 1.64
CA LEU A 11 12.33 8.37 2.77
C LEU A 11 12.24 7.07 3.59
N LEU A 12 11.02 6.63 3.91
CA LEU A 12 10.80 5.36 4.60
C LEU A 12 11.29 4.18 3.75
N GLY A 13 11.01 4.19 2.46
CA GLY A 13 11.47 3.17 1.52
C GLY A 13 13.00 3.12 1.42
N TRP A 14 13.67 4.27 1.43
CA TRP A 14 15.13 4.34 1.46
C TRP A 14 15.71 3.78 2.76
N MET A 15 15.14 4.14 3.92
CA MET A 15 15.56 3.61 5.22
C MET A 15 15.39 2.08 5.26
N CYS A 16 14.21 1.57 4.94
CA CYS A 16 13.92 0.14 4.91
C CYS A 16 14.82 -0.60 3.90
N GLY A 17 15.02 -0.02 2.72
CA GLY A 17 15.87 -0.58 1.68
C GLY A 17 17.34 -0.69 2.09
N THR A 18 17.85 0.31 2.80
CA THR A 18 19.21 0.29 3.31
C THR A 18 19.43 -0.79 4.37
N ILE A 19 18.45 -0.98 5.26
CA ILE A 19 18.49 -2.02 6.29
C ILE A 19 18.40 -3.41 5.66
N LEU A 20 17.43 -3.61 4.74
CA LEU A 20 17.27 -4.88 4.04
C LEU A 20 18.48 -5.26 3.19
N ASN A 21 19.17 -4.29 2.62
CA ASN A 21 20.40 -4.54 1.87
C ASN A 21 21.54 -5.07 2.74
N ARG A 22 21.58 -4.70 4.02
CA ARG A 22 22.57 -5.21 4.99
C ARG A 22 22.24 -6.60 5.50
N ALA A 23 20.97 -7.00 5.43
CA ALA A 23 20.47 -8.27 5.96
C ALA A 23 20.49 -9.40 4.93
N ARG A 24 21.57 -9.54 4.17
CA ARG A 24 21.71 -10.56 3.11
C ARG A 24 21.40 -11.97 3.62
N GLY A 25 20.54 -12.69 2.91
CA GLY A 25 20.12 -14.06 3.25
C GLY A 25 19.09 -14.16 4.37
N ARG A 26 18.72 -13.05 5.02
CA ARG A 26 17.71 -13.00 6.10
C ARG A 26 16.65 -11.92 5.84
N GLU A 27 16.40 -11.61 4.57
CA GLU A 27 15.53 -10.50 4.17
C GLU A 27 14.10 -10.68 4.66
N MET A 28 13.55 -11.91 4.65
CA MET A 28 12.18 -12.17 5.12
C MET A 28 12.01 -11.84 6.60
N ILE A 29 12.92 -12.34 7.44
CA ILE A 29 12.87 -12.12 8.89
C ILE A 29 13.09 -10.64 9.21
N THR A 30 14.08 -10.02 8.56
CA THR A 30 14.37 -8.59 8.74
C THR A 30 13.21 -7.72 8.27
N GLY A 31 12.55 -8.07 7.16
CA GLY A 31 11.35 -7.38 6.69
C GLY A 31 10.19 -7.48 7.67
N TYR A 32 10.01 -8.64 8.29
CA TYR A 32 8.98 -8.84 9.31
C TYR A 32 9.25 -8.01 10.58
N ILE A 33 10.48 -8.01 11.07
CA ILE A 33 10.91 -7.18 12.21
C ILE A 33 10.75 -5.68 11.89
N LEU A 34 11.14 -5.24 10.69
CA LEU A 34 10.96 -3.87 10.23
C LEU A 34 9.49 -3.47 10.18
N ASN A 35 8.61 -4.34 9.69
CA ASN A 35 7.18 -4.08 9.66
C ASN A 35 6.62 -3.84 11.07
N PHE A 36 7.02 -4.65 12.06
CA PHE A 36 6.64 -4.42 13.46
C PHE A 36 7.24 -3.13 14.02
N PHE A 37 8.51 -2.88 13.76
CA PHE A 37 9.19 -1.70 14.29
C PHE A 37 8.61 -0.41 13.70
N VAL A 38 8.43 -0.34 12.38
CA VAL A 38 7.90 0.86 11.69
C VAL A 38 6.39 0.96 11.87
N GLY A 39 5.64 -0.11 11.63
CA GLY A 39 4.18 -0.10 11.63
C GLY A 39 3.59 0.00 13.04
N SER A 40 4.09 -0.76 14.00
CA SER A 40 3.55 -0.73 15.36
C SER A 40 4.36 0.16 16.30
N GLY A 41 5.70 0.14 16.21
CA GLY A 41 6.56 0.93 17.09
C GLY A 41 6.54 2.42 16.75
N LEU A 42 7.12 2.77 15.63
CA LEU A 42 7.35 4.15 15.23
C LEU A 42 6.03 4.88 14.95
N TYR A 43 5.10 4.22 14.28
CA TYR A 43 3.77 4.77 13.98
C TYR A 43 2.97 5.06 15.26
N LEU A 44 2.90 4.11 16.20
CA LEU A 44 2.19 4.32 17.47
C LEU A 44 2.87 5.39 18.33
N MET A 45 4.20 5.44 18.33
CA MET A 45 4.93 6.50 19.02
C MET A 45 4.55 7.88 18.49
N VAL A 46 4.50 8.05 17.17
CA VAL A 46 4.07 9.31 16.54
C VAL A 46 2.62 9.64 16.86
N VAL A 47 1.72 8.68 16.70
CA VAL A 47 0.28 8.91 16.85
C VAL A 47 -0.14 9.12 18.29
N LEU A 48 0.45 8.40 19.27
CA LEU A 48 0.08 8.48 20.67
C LEU A 48 0.84 9.57 21.43
N TYR A 49 2.14 9.73 21.17
CA TYR A 49 3.00 10.62 21.98
C TYR A 49 3.30 11.95 21.30
N MET A 50 3.46 12.00 19.99
CA MET A 50 3.77 13.26 19.31
C MET A 50 2.50 14.05 18.96
N MET A 51 1.41 13.38 18.62
CA MET A 51 0.13 14.05 18.32
C MET A 51 -0.61 14.43 19.61
N GLY A 52 -0.74 15.70 19.82
CA GLY A 52 -1.34 16.32 20.99
C GLY A 52 -0.34 17.17 21.77
N PRO A 53 0.75 16.61 22.36
CA PRO A 53 1.75 17.40 23.09
C PRO A 53 2.68 18.21 22.18
N ILE A 54 3.17 17.61 21.09
CA ILE A 54 4.17 18.24 20.19
C ILE A 54 3.49 18.84 18.97
N ILE A 55 2.56 18.11 18.37
CA ILE A 55 1.81 18.55 17.19
C ILE A 55 0.38 18.88 17.63
N PRO A 56 -0.01 20.17 17.75
CA PRO A 56 -1.34 20.54 18.25
C PRO A 56 -2.44 20.10 17.29
N ILE A 57 -3.36 19.28 17.77
CA ILE A 57 -4.54 18.85 17.02
C ILE A 57 -5.61 19.94 17.12
N LYS A 58 -5.84 20.67 16.04
CA LYS A 58 -6.82 21.77 15.97
C LYS A 58 -8.28 21.27 15.90
N HIS A 59 -8.51 20.07 15.35
CA HIS A 59 -9.86 19.53 15.18
C HIS A 59 -10.28 18.65 16.36
N ALA A 60 -11.34 19.06 17.05
CA ALA A 60 -11.88 18.31 18.19
C ALA A 60 -12.34 16.88 17.85
N THR A 61 -12.73 16.65 16.59
CA THR A 61 -13.16 15.32 16.09
C THR A 61 -12.02 14.30 15.99
N LEU A 62 -10.77 14.77 15.89
CA LEU A 62 -9.59 13.92 15.80
C LEU A 62 -8.99 13.59 17.16
N LYS A 63 -9.22 14.46 18.16
CA LYS A 63 -8.65 14.33 19.50
C LYS A 63 -9.37 13.24 20.30
N LEU A 64 -8.62 12.48 21.07
CA LEU A 64 -9.21 11.59 22.09
C LEU A 64 -10.01 12.40 23.12
N PRO A 65 -11.15 11.87 23.61
CA PRO A 65 -11.95 12.55 24.65
C PRO A 65 -11.18 12.73 25.97
N ARG A 66 -10.29 11.80 26.28
CA ARG A 66 -9.41 11.84 27.46
C ARG A 66 -8.02 11.36 27.09
N GLY A 67 -6.98 12.14 27.34
CA GLY A 67 -5.58 11.79 27.07
C GLY A 67 -5.02 12.41 25.79
N TYR A 68 -3.84 11.91 25.38
CA TYR A 68 -3.12 12.34 24.19
C TYR A 68 -3.30 11.31 23.06
N GLY A 69 -3.27 11.78 21.82
CA GLY A 69 -3.35 10.93 20.63
C GLY A 69 -4.61 11.15 19.78
N ILE A 70 -4.73 10.34 18.74
CA ILE A 70 -5.84 10.38 17.78
C ILE A 70 -6.91 9.34 18.16
N ARG A 71 -8.16 9.62 17.86
CA ARG A 71 -9.26 8.64 18.02
C ARG A 71 -8.99 7.36 17.22
N ASN A 72 -9.40 6.23 17.78
CA ASN A 72 -9.28 4.93 17.11
C ASN A 72 -9.99 4.91 15.75
N THR A 73 -11.17 5.48 15.68
CA THR A 73 -11.93 5.62 14.43
C THR A 73 -12.08 7.09 14.08
N VAL A 74 -11.52 7.47 12.94
CA VAL A 74 -11.63 8.81 12.38
C VAL A 74 -12.58 8.75 11.19
N SER A 75 -13.67 9.52 11.26
CA SER A 75 -14.60 9.65 10.13
C SER A 75 -14.10 10.73 9.17
N MET A 76 -13.93 10.35 7.92
CA MET A 76 -13.52 11.22 6.82
C MET A 76 -14.69 11.51 5.87
N LEU A 77 -15.90 11.67 6.40
CA LEU A 77 -17.12 11.87 5.61
C LEU A 77 -16.99 13.01 4.58
N ASN A 78 -16.27 14.07 4.91
CA ASN A 78 -16.04 15.20 4.00
C ASN A 78 -15.06 14.89 2.85
N MET A 79 -14.28 13.82 2.94
CA MET A 79 -13.33 13.38 1.91
C MET A 79 -13.78 12.08 1.23
N ARG A 80 -14.89 11.51 1.70
CA ARG A 80 -15.43 10.28 1.14
C ARG A 80 -15.88 10.51 -0.29
N GLN A 81 -15.45 9.64 -1.18
CA GLN A 81 -15.84 9.65 -2.60
C GLN A 81 -15.52 10.94 -3.37
N TYR A 82 -14.59 11.77 -2.87
CA TYR A 82 -14.22 13.01 -3.56
C TYR A 82 -13.71 12.77 -4.98
N LEU A 83 -12.90 11.71 -5.17
CA LEU A 83 -12.44 11.30 -6.51
C LEU A 83 -13.57 10.68 -7.33
N ASP A 84 -14.42 9.89 -6.68
CA ASP A 84 -15.52 9.20 -7.36
C ASP A 84 -16.63 10.16 -7.82
N ASP A 85 -16.84 11.26 -7.09
CA ASP A 85 -17.82 12.30 -7.44
C ASP A 85 -17.33 13.26 -8.54
N LEU A 86 -16.03 13.42 -8.70
CA LEU A 86 -15.44 14.37 -9.66
C LEU A 86 -15.72 13.97 -11.13
N LEU A 87 -15.80 12.66 -11.43
CA LEU A 87 -16.07 12.11 -12.75
C LEU A 87 -16.95 10.85 -12.65
N ALA A 88 -18.08 10.97 -11.96
CA ALA A 88 -19.04 9.86 -11.85
C ALA A 88 -19.97 9.82 -13.07
N ILE A 89 -19.94 8.73 -13.80
CA ILE A 89 -20.93 8.43 -14.84
C ILE A 89 -22.01 7.55 -14.21
N ARG A 90 -23.25 8.02 -14.23
CA ARG A 90 -24.42 7.24 -13.78
C ARG A 90 -25.07 6.55 -14.98
N ILE A 91 -24.95 5.24 -15.05
CA ILE A 91 -25.59 4.41 -16.06
C ILE A 91 -26.59 3.49 -15.34
N GLY A 92 -27.88 3.65 -15.60
CA GLY A 92 -28.91 2.77 -15.08
C GLY A 92 -29.01 2.64 -13.55
N GLY A 93 -28.66 3.73 -12.80
CA GLY A 93 -28.69 3.73 -11.34
C GLY A 93 -27.39 3.27 -10.65
N ILE A 94 -26.40 2.79 -11.40
CA ILE A 94 -25.08 2.39 -10.88
C ILE A 94 -24.10 3.56 -11.06
N LYS A 95 -23.45 3.96 -9.98
CA LYS A 95 -22.39 4.97 -9.98
C LYS A 95 -21.05 4.30 -10.34
N ILE A 96 -20.49 4.64 -11.49
CA ILE A 96 -19.18 4.14 -11.92
C ILE A 96 -18.15 5.23 -11.68
N PRO A 97 -17.17 5.02 -10.78
CA PRO A 97 -16.10 5.98 -10.47
C PRO A 97 -15.02 5.97 -11.57
N VAL A 98 -15.27 6.64 -12.67
CA VAL A 98 -14.39 6.63 -13.85
C VAL A 98 -12.99 7.15 -13.51
N LEU A 99 -12.89 8.17 -12.66
CA LEU A 99 -11.59 8.75 -12.29
C LEU A 99 -10.72 7.76 -11.53
N THR A 100 -11.28 6.98 -10.63
CA THR A 100 -10.55 5.94 -9.88
C THR A 100 -10.03 4.86 -10.82
N PHE A 101 -10.87 4.38 -11.77
CA PHE A 101 -10.42 3.43 -12.79
C PHE A 101 -9.34 4.01 -13.71
N LEU A 102 -9.45 5.28 -14.06
CA LEU A 102 -8.45 5.96 -14.88
C LEU A 102 -7.11 6.06 -14.16
N ILE A 103 -7.09 6.42 -12.87
CA ILE A 103 -5.87 6.47 -12.06
C ILE A 103 -5.23 5.08 -11.99
N ILE A 104 -6.02 4.04 -11.73
CA ILE A 104 -5.52 2.65 -11.70
C ILE A 104 -4.94 2.25 -13.07
N GLY A 105 -5.64 2.59 -14.15
CA GLY A 105 -5.18 2.34 -15.52
C GLY A 105 -3.85 3.04 -15.83
N VAL A 106 -3.71 4.30 -15.45
CA VAL A 106 -2.46 5.07 -15.62
C VAL A 106 -1.32 4.45 -14.81
N LEU A 107 -1.58 4.02 -13.56
CA LEU A 107 -0.57 3.32 -12.76
C LEU A 107 -0.16 1.98 -13.39
N CYS A 108 -1.10 1.21 -13.91
CA CYS A 108 -0.81 -0.04 -14.61
C CYS A 108 0.01 0.20 -15.88
N LEU A 109 -0.34 1.20 -16.68
CA LEU A 109 0.41 1.60 -17.87
C LEU A 109 1.82 2.05 -17.50
N PHE A 110 1.95 2.83 -16.43
CA PHE A 110 3.26 3.25 -15.92
C PHE A 110 4.12 2.04 -15.54
N ILE A 111 3.57 1.05 -14.85
CA ILE A 111 4.30 -0.18 -14.48
C ILE A 111 4.74 -0.95 -15.73
N VAL A 112 3.84 -1.10 -16.73
CA VAL A 112 4.17 -1.77 -18.00
C VAL A 112 5.27 -1.03 -18.73
N TRP A 113 5.17 0.29 -18.87
CA TRP A 113 6.20 1.12 -19.49
C TRP A 113 7.53 1.02 -18.73
N PHE A 114 7.48 1.14 -17.38
CA PHE A 114 8.67 1.10 -16.54
C PHE A 114 9.44 -0.23 -16.67
N ARG A 115 8.74 -1.37 -16.83
CA ARG A 115 9.37 -2.68 -17.06
C ARG A 115 10.26 -2.73 -18.31
N HIS A 116 10.00 -1.86 -19.28
CA HIS A 116 10.81 -1.76 -20.52
C HIS A 116 11.98 -0.78 -20.38
N THR A 117 12.05 -0.02 -19.29
CA THR A 117 13.19 0.86 -19.03
C THR A 117 14.40 0.06 -18.54
N LYS A 118 15.60 0.64 -18.66
CA LYS A 118 16.84 0.04 -18.15
C LYS A 118 16.72 -0.37 -16.68
N LEU A 119 16.21 0.54 -15.84
CA LEU A 119 16.01 0.26 -14.40
C LEU A 119 15.05 -0.91 -14.16
N GLY A 120 13.96 -0.99 -14.91
CA GLY A 120 13.01 -2.10 -14.80
C GLY A 120 13.61 -3.44 -15.22
N GLN A 121 14.47 -3.44 -16.23
CA GLN A 121 15.21 -4.64 -16.66
C GLN A 121 16.27 -5.03 -15.64
N ASP A 122 17.03 -4.07 -15.11
CA ASP A 122 18.01 -4.29 -14.05
C ASP A 122 17.34 -4.89 -12.78
N MET A 123 16.17 -4.36 -12.39
CA MET A 123 15.39 -4.93 -11.27
C MET A 123 14.96 -6.37 -11.51
N ARG A 124 14.58 -6.69 -12.74
CA ARG A 124 14.19 -8.05 -13.13
C ARG A 124 15.38 -9.00 -13.11
N ALA A 125 16.53 -8.57 -13.61
CA ALA A 125 17.77 -9.35 -13.58
C ALA A 125 18.22 -9.64 -12.15
N VAL A 126 18.23 -8.62 -11.28
CA VAL A 126 18.54 -8.75 -9.84
C VAL A 126 17.57 -9.68 -9.12
N GLY A 127 16.29 -9.66 -9.51
CA GLY A 127 15.26 -10.54 -8.94
C GLY A 127 15.37 -11.98 -9.36
N GLN A 128 16.03 -12.28 -10.48
CA GLN A 128 16.28 -13.64 -10.95
C GLN A 128 17.52 -14.24 -10.29
N ASP A 129 18.65 -13.56 -10.37
CA ASP A 129 19.89 -13.96 -9.74
C ASP A 129 20.77 -12.73 -9.44
N MET A 130 21.07 -12.53 -8.16
CA MET A 130 21.85 -11.38 -7.71
C MET A 130 23.32 -11.48 -8.06
N GLU A 131 23.90 -12.70 -8.09
CA GLU A 131 25.31 -12.91 -8.39
C GLU A 131 25.56 -12.71 -9.89
N VAL A 132 24.74 -13.32 -10.73
CA VAL A 132 24.81 -13.16 -12.19
C VAL A 132 24.58 -11.68 -12.56
N ALA A 133 23.63 -11.01 -11.95
CA ALA A 133 23.39 -9.59 -12.20
C ALA A 133 24.59 -8.71 -11.80
N ARG A 134 25.30 -9.05 -10.72
CA ARG A 134 26.51 -8.36 -10.28
C ARG A 134 27.65 -8.56 -11.26
N ASP A 135 27.86 -9.78 -11.75
CA ASP A 135 28.90 -10.12 -12.74
C ASP A 135 28.62 -9.42 -14.07
N ALA A 136 27.36 -9.21 -14.42
CA ALA A 136 26.93 -8.40 -15.56
C ALA A 136 27.12 -6.87 -15.35
N GLY A 137 27.69 -6.43 -14.22
CA GLY A 137 27.98 -5.04 -13.93
C GLY A 137 26.81 -4.22 -13.39
N ILE A 138 25.69 -4.86 -13.02
CA ILE A 138 24.54 -4.19 -12.44
C ILE A 138 24.82 -3.84 -10.97
N LYS A 139 24.52 -2.60 -10.57
CA LYS A 139 24.66 -2.15 -9.18
C LYS A 139 23.53 -2.68 -8.32
N VAL A 140 23.59 -3.96 -7.93
CA VAL A 140 22.54 -4.70 -7.21
C VAL A 140 21.99 -3.92 -6.01
N GLU A 141 22.85 -3.36 -5.17
CA GLU A 141 22.43 -2.65 -3.96
C GLU A 141 21.58 -1.42 -4.25
N ARG A 142 21.95 -0.62 -5.25
CA ARG A 142 21.17 0.55 -5.67
C ARG A 142 19.85 0.15 -6.29
N THR A 143 19.85 -0.86 -7.14
CA THR A 143 18.65 -1.37 -7.81
C THR A 143 17.63 -1.88 -6.78
N ARG A 144 18.06 -2.59 -5.75
CA ARG A 144 17.21 -3.06 -4.65
C ARG A 144 16.60 -1.90 -3.85
N ILE A 145 17.40 -0.88 -3.48
CA ILE A 145 16.89 0.29 -2.76
C ILE A 145 15.83 1.02 -3.60
N ILE A 146 16.09 1.26 -4.88
CA ILE A 146 15.15 1.94 -5.78
C ILE A 146 13.85 1.13 -5.90
N SER A 147 13.93 -0.20 -6.00
CA SER A 147 12.78 -1.09 -6.05
C SER A 147 11.90 -0.95 -4.80
N ILE A 148 12.52 -0.92 -3.62
CA ILE A 148 11.79 -0.77 -2.35
C ILE A 148 11.17 0.63 -2.25
N ILE A 149 11.88 1.69 -2.65
CA ILE A 149 11.33 3.06 -2.68
C ILE A 149 10.10 3.12 -3.59
N MET A 150 10.17 2.56 -4.79
CA MET A 150 9.02 2.53 -5.70
C MET A 150 7.85 1.76 -5.10
N SER A 151 8.11 0.60 -4.51
CA SER A 151 7.07 -0.22 -3.86
C SER A 151 6.38 0.55 -2.73
N THR A 152 7.13 1.24 -1.86
CA THR A 152 6.55 2.03 -0.76
C THR A 152 5.77 3.24 -1.25
N VAL A 153 6.21 3.90 -2.32
CA VAL A 153 5.46 5.01 -2.93
C VAL A 153 4.13 4.51 -3.53
N PHE A 154 4.14 3.40 -4.27
CA PHE A 154 2.91 2.82 -4.80
C PHE A 154 1.97 2.33 -3.71
N ALA A 155 2.48 1.74 -2.63
CA ALA A 155 1.69 1.37 -1.47
C ALA A 155 1.02 2.60 -0.82
N GLY A 156 1.75 3.71 -0.72
CA GLY A 156 1.22 4.99 -0.25
C GLY A 156 0.07 5.51 -1.11
N PHE A 157 0.20 5.47 -2.43
CA PHE A 157 -0.89 5.83 -3.35
C PHE A 157 -2.10 4.91 -3.20
N GLY A 158 -1.88 3.59 -3.16
CA GLY A 158 -2.93 2.61 -2.97
C GLY A 158 -3.71 2.85 -1.66
N MET A 159 -3.00 3.15 -0.59
CA MET A 159 -3.60 3.45 0.71
C MET A 159 -4.47 4.72 0.67
N ILE A 160 -4.02 5.79 0.00
CA ILE A 160 -4.79 7.04 -0.12
C ILE A 160 -6.09 6.81 -0.92
N ILE A 161 -6.02 6.05 -2.02
CA ILE A 161 -7.19 5.70 -2.83
C ILE A 161 -8.17 4.85 -2.00
N TYR A 162 -7.67 3.88 -1.26
CA TYR A 162 -8.47 3.05 -0.37
C TYR A 162 -9.19 3.86 0.70
N LEU A 163 -8.47 4.79 1.34
CA LEU A 163 -9.02 5.65 2.39
C LEU A 163 -10.17 6.54 1.91
N GLN A 164 -10.09 7.03 0.68
CA GLN A 164 -11.18 7.82 0.08
C GLN A 164 -12.44 6.99 -0.15
N ASN A 165 -12.29 5.69 -0.40
CA ASN A 165 -13.42 4.81 -0.65
C ASN A 165 -14.12 4.38 0.64
N MET A 166 -13.35 4.09 1.70
CA MET A 166 -13.91 3.62 2.98
C MET A 166 -14.61 4.70 3.80
N GLY A 167 -14.16 5.95 3.75
CA GLY A 167 -14.72 7.07 4.52
C GLY A 167 -14.51 7.03 6.02
N ASN A 168 -14.11 5.90 6.59
CA ASN A 168 -13.73 5.71 7.99
C ASN A 168 -12.38 5.00 8.09
N ILE A 169 -11.53 5.45 8.99
CA ILE A 169 -10.22 4.85 9.24
C ILE A 169 -10.14 4.37 10.68
N ALA A 170 -9.76 3.11 10.86
CA ALA A 170 -9.25 2.65 12.15
C ALA A 170 -7.76 3.02 12.23
N THR A 171 -7.46 4.11 12.93
CA THR A 171 -6.12 4.74 12.96
C THR A 171 -5.02 3.74 13.32
N TYR A 172 -5.28 2.79 14.20
CA TYR A 172 -4.26 1.89 14.73
C TYR A 172 -4.09 0.57 13.97
N THR A 173 -5.10 0.10 13.25
CA THR A 173 -5.12 -1.26 12.67
C THR A 173 -5.32 -1.32 11.17
N SER A 174 -5.86 -0.27 10.53
CA SER A 174 -6.20 -0.30 9.10
C SER A 174 -5.03 -0.63 8.19
N HIS A 175 -3.84 -0.11 8.45
CA HIS A 175 -2.66 -0.35 7.61
C HIS A 175 -2.25 -1.83 7.61
N SER A 176 -2.29 -2.48 8.77
CA SER A 176 -1.95 -3.90 8.92
C SER A 176 -3.01 -4.80 8.26
N GLN A 177 -4.29 -4.50 8.48
CA GLN A 177 -5.40 -5.27 7.93
C GLN A 177 -5.45 -5.19 6.39
N ILE A 178 -5.25 -4.01 5.83
CA ILE A 178 -5.21 -3.81 4.37
C ILE A 178 -4.03 -4.54 3.76
N GLY A 179 -2.86 -4.48 4.39
CA GLY A 179 -1.68 -5.22 3.95
C GLY A 179 -1.94 -6.72 3.87
N MET A 180 -2.57 -7.30 4.90
CA MET A 180 -2.95 -8.72 4.89
C MET A 180 -3.96 -9.05 3.79
N PHE A 181 -4.98 -8.22 3.57
CA PHE A 181 -5.96 -8.44 2.50
C PHE A 181 -5.33 -8.34 1.11
N CYS A 182 -4.39 -7.42 0.89
CA CYS A 182 -3.67 -7.31 -0.38
C CYS A 182 -2.83 -8.57 -0.66
N ILE A 183 -2.12 -9.08 0.34
CA ILE A 183 -1.33 -10.32 0.22
C ILE A 183 -2.25 -11.51 -0.07
N ALA A 184 -3.33 -11.66 0.71
CA ALA A 184 -4.30 -12.74 0.50
C ALA A 184 -4.93 -12.70 -0.90
N ALA A 185 -5.33 -11.51 -1.37
CA ALA A 185 -5.87 -11.34 -2.71
C ALA A 185 -4.86 -11.74 -3.79
N LEU A 186 -3.59 -11.32 -3.67
CA LEU A 186 -2.55 -11.70 -4.63
C LEU A 186 -2.33 -13.22 -4.69
N LEU A 187 -2.30 -13.88 -3.53
CA LEU A 187 -2.15 -15.34 -3.44
C LEU A 187 -3.34 -16.07 -4.07
N VAL A 188 -4.56 -15.64 -3.79
CA VAL A 188 -5.79 -16.18 -4.42
C VAL A 188 -5.76 -15.98 -5.93
N GLY A 189 -5.17 -14.89 -6.42
CA GLY A 189 -4.97 -14.63 -7.85
C GLY A 189 -3.86 -15.46 -8.50
N GLY A 190 -3.20 -16.37 -7.76
CA GLY A 190 -2.15 -17.23 -8.28
C GLY A 190 -0.78 -16.54 -8.39
N ALA A 191 -0.57 -15.43 -7.69
CA ALA A 191 0.76 -14.85 -7.57
C ALA A 191 1.62 -15.68 -6.61
N SER A 192 2.90 -15.83 -6.93
CA SER A 192 3.89 -16.44 -6.04
C SER A 192 4.97 -15.42 -5.68
N VAL A 193 5.83 -15.76 -4.71
CA VAL A 193 6.97 -14.92 -4.32
C VAL A 193 7.91 -14.64 -5.49
N GLU A 194 8.02 -15.60 -6.42
CA GLU A 194 8.90 -15.50 -7.60
C GLU A 194 8.24 -14.83 -8.80
N ARG A 195 6.91 -14.95 -8.92
CA ARG A 195 6.18 -14.49 -10.11
C ARG A 195 4.86 -13.85 -9.70
N ALA A 196 4.71 -12.58 -10.03
CA ALA A 196 3.47 -11.84 -9.92
C ALA A 196 3.24 -11.01 -11.19
N SER A 197 2.00 -10.95 -11.64
CA SER A 197 1.60 -10.15 -12.80
C SER A 197 0.42 -9.24 -12.44
N ILE A 198 0.22 -8.19 -13.24
CA ILE A 198 -0.95 -7.31 -13.10
C ILE A 198 -2.25 -8.11 -13.25
N GLY A 199 -2.27 -9.11 -14.15
CA GLY A 199 -3.42 -10.00 -14.34
C GLY A 199 -3.76 -10.79 -13.07
N ASN A 200 -2.75 -11.33 -12.38
CA ASN A 200 -2.94 -12.02 -11.09
C ASN A 200 -3.54 -11.08 -10.04
N ALA A 201 -3.11 -9.82 -10.01
CA ALA A 201 -3.66 -8.84 -9.07
C ALA A 201 -5.14 -8.57 -9.32
N PHE A 202 -5.54 -8.33 -10.59
CA PHE A 202 -6.95 -8.11 -10.95
C PHE A 202 -7.82 -9.33 -10.66
N LEU A 203 -7.37 -10.50 -11.06
CA LEU A 203 -8.08 -11.76 -10.83
C LEU A 203 -8.20 -12.04 -9.32
N GLY A 204 -7.13 -11.83 -8.58
CA GLY A 204 -7.10 -12.05 -7.15
C GLY A 204 -8.01 -11.13 -6.37
N VAL A 205 -7.99 -9.83 -6.67
CA VAL A 205 -8.90 -8.85 -6.04
C VAL A 205 -10.35 -9.20 -6.35
N THR A 206 -10.67 -9.58 -7.58
CA THR A 206 -12.04 -9.95 -7.97
C THR A 206 -12.51 -11.19 -7.22
N LEU A 207 -11.73 -12.27 -7.21
CA LEU A 207 -12.07 -13.50 -6.52
C LEU A 207 -12.18 -13.30 -5.00
N PHE A 208 -11.26 -12.55 -4.42
CA PHE A 208 -11.24 -12.26 -2.99
C PHE A 208 -12.48 -11.50 -2.56
N HIS A 209 -12.89 -10.47 -3.30
CA HIS A 209 -14.12 -9.72 -3.00
C HIS A 209 -15.38 -10.55 -3.24
N LEU A 210 -15.42 -11.37 -4.29
CA LEU A 210 -16.52 -12.31 -4.51
C LEU A 210 -16.69 -13.25 -3.34
N MET A 211 -15.62 -13.78 -2.78
CA MET A 211 -15.66 -14.64 -1.60
C MET A 211 -16.32 -13.92 -0.40
N PHE A 212 -15.98 -12.66 -0.14
CA PHE A 212 -16.58 -11.88 0.94
C PHE A 212 -18.07 -11.57 0.73
N ILE A 213 -18.52 -11.48 -0.51
CA ILE A 213 -19.94 -11.24 -0.83
C ILE A 213 -20.75 -12.53 -0.76
N VAL A 214 -20.18 -13.64 -1.23
CA VAL A 214 -20.88 -14.92 -1.34
C VAL A 214 -20.91 -15.68 -0.02
N ALA A 215 -19.80 -15.67 0.75
CA ALA A 215 -19.71 -16.45 1.98
C ALA A 215 -20.80 -16.14 3.03
N PRO A 216 -21.14 -14.87 3.33
CA PRO A 216 -22.24 -14.58 4.26
C PRO A 216 -23.61 -14.99 3.72
N LYS A 217 -23.82 -14.91 2.40
CA LYS A 217 -25.09 -15.32 1.78
C LYS A 217 -25.24 -16.83 1.77
N ALA A 218 -24.16 -17.57 1.53
CA ALA A 218 -24.17 -19.02 1.60
C ALA A 218 -24.39 -19.52 3.04
N GLY A 219 -23.74 -18.88 4.03
CA GLY A 219 -23.94 -19.21 5.44
C GLY A 219 -25.33 -18.87 6.00
N ALA A 220 -26.07 -17.97 5.39
CA ALA A 220 -27.45 -17.65 5.75
C ALA A 220 -28.48 -18.59 5.09
N ALA A 221 -28.07 -19.39 4.11
CA ALA A 221 -28.93 -20.35 3.39
C ALA A 221 -28.83 -21.78 3.94
N ILE A 222 -27.91 -22.03 4.90
CA ILE A 222 -27.73 -23.28 5.65
C ILE A 222 -28.39 -23.13 7.03
#